data_c70a9426b39695694f4348a5075d6326
#
_entry.id   c70a9426b39695694f4348a5075d6326
#
_cell.length_a   1.000
_cell.length_b   1.000
_cell.length_c   1.000
_cell.angle_alpha   90.00
_cell.angle_beta   90.00
_cell.angle_gamma   90.00
#
_symmetry.space_group_name_H-M   'P 1'
#
loop_
_entity.id
_entity.type
_entity.pdbx_description
1 polymer ?
#
loop_
_entity_poly.entity_id
_entity_poly.type
_entity_poly.pdbx_seq_one_letter_code
_entity_poly.pdbx_strand_id
1 'polypeptide(L)'
;HTHLVFGGDRSAEYEMRLQGASYQAIAKAGGGIVSTVTDTRNASAEALFTAAEKRLCALMADGVTCVEVKSGYGLDLVTEGKMVRVARSLGEKLSVTVQTTCLAAHAIPPEFQGQADAYIDLVCEEIIPTIAKAGLADAVDGFCEGIAFSVAQIERVFDTALAFDLP
;
A
#
# COMPACT_ATOMS: atom_id res chain seq x y z
N HIS A 1 -2.08 -2.21 12.40
CA HIS A 1 -2.27 -2.10 10.96
C HIS A 1 -2.40 -0.64 10.56
N THR A 2 -1.50 -0.20 9.71
CA THR A 2 -1.52 1.17 9.17
C THR A 2 -1.12 1.19 7.70
N HIS A 3 -1.46 2.29 7.02
CA HIS A 3 -0.94 2.67 5.72
C HIS A 3 -0.28 4.05 5.82
N LEU A 4 0.78 4.16 6.62
CA LEU A 4 1.42 5.45 6.90
C LEU A 4 2.11 6.09 5.70
N VAL A 5 2.60 5.28 4.76
CA VAL A 5 3.37 5.73 3.60
C VAL A 5 2.45 5.95 2.42
N PHE A 6 2.04 7.18 2.21
CA PHE A 6 1.25 7.58 1.04
C PHE A 6 1.42 9.07 0.74
N GLY A 7 1.22 9.44 -0.53
CA GLY A 7 1.19 10.82 -1.00
C GLY A 7 -0.21 11.40 -1.04
N GLY A 8 -0.29 12.73 -1.12
CA GLY A 8 -1.56 13.46 -1.19
C GLY A 8 -2.36 13.46 0.11
N ASP A 9 -3.58 13.97 0.01
CA ASP A 9 -4.61 13.87 1.04
C ASP A 9 -5.99 13.74 0.40
N ARG A 10 -6.98 13.33 1.17
CA ARG A 10 -8.37 13.14 0.72
C ARG A 10 -9.35 14.03 1.45
N SER A 11 -8.90 15.18 1.96
CA SER A 11 -9.73 16.13 2.70
C SER A 11 -10.88 16.67 1.85
N ALA A 12 -10.64 16.98 0.58
CA ALA A 12 -11.69 17.40 -0.34
C ALA A 12 -12.76 16.33 -0.58
N GLU A 13 -12.37 15.05 -0.66
CA GLU A 13 -13.32 13.94 -0.77
C GLU A 13 -14.15 13.79 0.52
N TYR A 14 -13.51 13.99 1.68
CA TYR A 14 -14.20 13.97 2.95
C TYR A 14 -15.24 15.09 3.02
N GLU A 15 -14.90 16.30 2.58
CA GLU A 15 -15.84 17.42 2.47
C GLU A 15 -17.01 17.10 1.54
N MET A 16 -16.75 16.53 0.36
CA MET A 16 -17.80 16.06 -0.55
C MET A 16 -18.77 15.07 0.12
N ARG A 17 -18.22 14.15 0.94
CA ARG A 17 -19.04 13.19 1.72
C ARG A 17 -19.93 13.89 2.75
N LEU A 18 -19.40 14.87 3.46
CA LEU A 18 -20.17 15.69 4.41
C LEU A 18 -21.29 16.46 3.71
N GLN A 19 -21.11 16.85 2.46
CA GLN A 19 -22.11 17.48 1.60
C GLN A 19 -23.11 16.48 0.97
N GLY A 20 -22.98 15.19 1.29
CA GLY A 20 -23.91 14.15 0.86
C GLY A 20 -23.55 13.47 -0.48
N ALA A 21 -22.35 13.70 -1.02
CA ALA A 21 -21.91 13.00 -2.22
C ALA A 21 -21.80 11.48 -1.98
N SER A 22 -22.30 10.70 -2.93
CA SER A 22 -22.16 9.24 -2.89
C SER A 22 -20.72 8.81 -3.20
N TYR A 23 -20.34 7.62 -2.72
CA TYR A 23 -19.05 7.01 -3.07
C TYR A 23 -18.83 6.94 -4.59
N GLN A 24 -19.88 6.61 -5.34
CA GLN A 24 -19.84 6.55 -6.80
C GLN A 24 -19.58 7.92 -7.45
N ALA A 25 -20.14 9.00 -6.89
CA ALA A 25 -19.92 10.37 -7.37
C ALA A 25 -18.45 10.79 -7.14
N ILE A 26 -17.90 10.47 -5.97
CA ILE A 26 -16.49 10.74 -5.62
C ILE A 26 -15.55 9.95 -6.55
N ALA A 27 -15.83 8.66 -6.75
CA ALA A 27 -15.03 7.82 -7.65
C ALA A 27 -15.04 8.33 -9.10
N LYS A 28 -16.20 8.77 -9.61
CA LYS A 28 -16.32 9.38 -10.94
C LYS A 28 -15.56 10.71 -11.07
N ALA A 29 -15.40 11.44 -9.98
CA ALA A 29 -14.60 12.67 -9.93
C ALA A 29 -13.08 12.41 -9.83
N GLY A 30 -12.65 11.14 -9.94
CA GLY A 30 -11.23 10.75 -9.85
C GLY A 30 -10.73 10.55 -8.43
N GLY A 31 -11.64 10.50 -7.45
CA GLY A 31 -11.33 10.24 -6.04
C GLY A 31 -11.18 8.75 -5.71
N GLY A 32 -11.08 8.47 -4.42
CA GLY A 32 -10.89 7.12 -3.91
C GLY A 32 -9.43 6.67 -3.90
N ILE A 33 -9.22 5.37 -3.97
CA ILE A 33 -7.87 4.78 -3.93
C ILE A 33 -7.00 5.24 -5.11
N VAL A 34 -7.59 5.50 -6.27
CA VAL A 34 -6.88 5.93 -7.49
C VAL A 34 -6.19 7.28 -7.28
N SER A 35 -6.84 8.23 -6.60
CA SER A 35 -6.23 9.51 -6.23
C SER A 35 -4.98 9.29 -5.37
N THR A 36 -5.09 8.49 -4.29
CA THR A 36 -3.95 8.19 -3.42
C THR A 36 -2.83 7.48 -4.17
N VAL A 37 -3.16 6.54 -5.07
CA VAL A 37 -2.16 5.84 -5.92
C VAL A 37 -1.42 6.83 -6.80
N THR A 38 -2.15 7.72 -7.48
CA THR A 38 -1.55 8.73 -8.35
C THR A 38 -0.59 9.64 -7.58
N ASP A 39 -1.01 10.15 -6.42
CA ASP A 39 -0.18 11.04 -5.60
C ASP A 39 1.03 10.30 -5.02
N THR A 40 0.89 9.04 -4.61
CA THR A 40 1.98 8.22 -4.09
C THR A 40 3.02 7.89 -5.16
N ARG A 41 2.57 7.59 -6.38
CA ARG A 41 3.46 7.37 -7.54
C ARG A 41 4.29 8.61 -7.86
N ASN A 42 3.66 9.78 -7.85
CA ASN A 42 4.28 11.06 -8.17
C ASN A 42 5.19 11.61 -7.05
N ALA A 43 4.98 11.19 -5.80
CA ALA A 43 5.77 11.66 -4.67
C ALA A 43 7.19 11.07 -4.66
N SER A 44 8.19 11.87 -4.32
CA SER A 44 9.54 11.38 -4.05
C SER A 44 9.58 10.54 -2.77
N ALA A 45 10.60 9.69 -2.62
CA ALA A 45 10.80 8.91 -1.39
C ALA A 45 10.96 9.84 -0.17
N GLU A 46 11.65 10.98 -0.32
CA GLU A 46 11.84 11.97 0.73
C GLU A 46 10.51 12.62 1.15
N ALA A 47 9.65 12.96 0.20
CA ALA A 47 8.34 13.53 0.48
C ALA A 47 7.44 12.51 1.22
N LEU A 48 7.44 11.25 0.77
CA LEU A 48 6.73 10.15 1.43
C LEU A 48 7.26 9.93 2.85
N PHE A 49 8.58 9.92 3.04
CA PHE A 49 9.22 9.77 4.34
C PHE A 49 8.79 10.89 5.29
N THR A 50 8.93 12.15 4.88
CA THR A 50 8.59 13.32 5.71
C THR A 50 7.12 13.32 6.14
N ALA A 51 6.22 12.95 5.23
CA ALA A 51 4.79 12.86 5.54
C ALA A 51 4.48 11.69 6.49
N ALA A 52 5.09 10.53 6.25
CA ALA A 52 4.89 9.34 7.08
C ALA A 52 5.54 9.49 8.46
N GLU A 53 6.69 10.13 8.57
CA GLU A 53 7.35 10.45 9.85
C GLU A 53 6.42 11.26 10.77
N LYS A 54 5.76 12.29 10.25
CA LYS A 54 4.79 13.08 11.03
C LYS A 54 3.64 12.22 11.58
N ARG A 55 3.09 11.33 10.74
CA ARG A 55 2.00 10.42 11.13
C ARG A 55 2.48 9.42 12.19
N LEU A 56 3.68 8.88 12.01
CA LEU A 56 4.25 7.92 12.96
C LEU A 56 4.58 8.58 14.30
N CYS A 57 5.16 9.79 14.31
CA CYS A 57 5.41 10.54 15.54
C CYS A 57 4.12 10.81 16.33
N ALA A 58 3.00 11.07 15.65
CA ALA A 58 1.71 11.22 16.33
C ALA A 58 1.26 9.91 17.01
N LEU A 59 1.39 8.76 16.34
CA LEU A 59 1.10 7.45 16.93
C LEU A 59 2.02 7.13 18.11
N MET A 60 3.31 7.46 18.01
CA MET A 60 4.27 7.28 19.11
C MET A 60 3.92 8.14 20.32
N ALA A 61 3.43 9.36 20.10
CA ALA A 61 2.95 10.24 21.19
C ALA A 61 1.74 9.65 21.92
N ASP A 62 0.92 8.82 21.23
CA ASP A 62 -0.20 8.08 21.82
C ASP A 62 0.24 6.72 22.44
N GLY A 63 1.57 6.44 22.49
CA GLY A 63 2.13 5.28 23.17
C GLY A 63 2.38 4.06 22.29
N VAL A 64 2.31 4.19 20.96
CA VAL A 64 2.64 3.08 20.04
C VAL A 64 4.13 2.82 20.05
N THR A 65 4.52 1.56 20.31
CA THR A 65 5.93 1.09 20.33
C THR A 65 6.24 0.10 19.21
N CYS A 66 5.21 -0.45 18.58
CA CYS A 66 5.31 -1.33 17.42
C CYS A 66 4.18 -1.00 16.44
N VAL A 67 4.49 -0.91 15.16
CA VAL A 67 3.52 -0.58 14.11
C VAL A 67 3.73 -1.45 12.89
N GLU A 68 2.64 -1.99 12.35
CA GLU A 68 2.64 -2.56 11.02
C GLU A 68 2.34 -1.47 9.99
N VAL A 69 3.21 -1.38 8.98
CA VAL A 69 3.04 -0.47 7.84
C VAL A 69 2.86 -1.29 6.57
N LYS A 70 1.67 -1.26 6.02
CA LYS A 70 1.33 -1.91 4.75
C LYS A 70 1.57 -0.96 3.58
N SER A 71 2.09 -1.49 2.47
CA SER A 71 2.10 -0.81 1.18
C SER A 71 0.72 -0.85 0.51
N GLY A 72 0.62 -0.85 -0.80
CA GLY A 72 -0.65 -1.03 -1.52
C GLY A 72 -1.24 0.25 -2.10
N TYR A 73 -0.48 1.33 -2.13
CA TYR A 73 -0.81 2.55 -2.87
C TYR A 73 0.18 2.83 -4.01
N GLY A 74 1.08 1.92 -4.29
CA GLY A 74 1.91 1.97 -5.49
C GLY A 74 1.25 1.26 -6.66
N LEU A 75 0.88 0.01 -6.43
CA LEU A 75 0.29 -0.89 -7.40
C LEU A 75 1.15 -1.07 -8.66
N ASP A 76 2.45 -0.83 -8.53
CA ASP A 76 3.50 -1.12 -9.50
C ASP A 76 4.80 -1.48 -8.76
N LEU A 77 5.72 -2.13 -9.46
CA LEU A 77 6.98 -2.61 -8.89
C LEU A 77 7.82 -1.50 -8.24
N VAL A 78 7.95 -0.37 -8.92
CA VAL A 78 8.82 0.74 -8.48
C VAL A 78 8.25 1.40 -7.23
N THR A 79 6.97 1.67 -7.25
CA THR A 79 6.32 2.42 -6.16
C THR A 79 6.06 1.56 -4.94
N GLU A 80 5.65 0.30 -5.10
CA GLU A 80 5.55 -0.64 -3.96
C GLU A 80 6.91 -0.80 -3.27
N GLY A 81 7.98 -1.02 -4.03
CA GLY A 81 9.33 -1.08 -3.49
C GLY A 81 9.79 0.23 -2.84
N LYS A 82 9.38 1.39 -3.37
CA LYS A 82 9.61 2.71 -2.74
C LYS A 82 8.91 2.82 -1.39
N MET A 83 7.64 2.41 -1.31
CA MET A 83 6.84 2.49 -0.09
C MET A 83 7.42 1.64 1.04
N VAL A 84 7.76 0.37 0.77
CA VAL A 84 8.32 -0.52 1.82
C VAL A 84 9.71 -0.08 2.26
N ARG A 85 10.54 0.48 1.37
CA ARG A 85 11.83 1.09 1.75
C ARG A 85 11.63 2.29 2.67
N VAL A 86 10.70 3.16 2.37
CA VAL A 86 10.38 4.30 3.23
C VAL A 86 9.89 3.81 4.59
N ALA A 87 9.03 2.80 4.65
CA ALA A 87 8.57 2.22 5.91
C ALA A 87 9.73 1.65 6.76
N ARG A 88 10.69 0.92 6.16
CA ARG A 88 11.91 0.45 6.85
C ARG A 88 12.71 1.61 7.41
N SER A 89 12.97 2.64 6.59
CA SER A 89 13.75 3.81 7.01
C SER A 89 13.12 4.56 8.19
N LEU A 90 11.80 4.53 8.34
CA LEU A 90 11.12 5.08 9.52
C LEU A 90 11.53 4.34 10.80
N GLY A 91 11.54 2.99 10.78
CA GLY A 91 11.96 2.18 11.93
C GLY A 91 13.45 2.31 12.25
N GLU A 92 14.30 2.55 11.23
CA GLU A 92 15.73 2.80 11.45
C GLU A 92 15.99 4.18 12.08
N LYS A 93 15.17 5.17 11.75
CA LYS A 93 15.36 6.56 12.23
C LYS A 93 14.67 6.84 13.56
N LEU A 94 13.53 6.22 13.82
CA LEU A 94 12.71 6.46 15.01
C LEU A 94 12.79 5.28 15.97
N SER A 95 12.66 5.56 17.28
CA SER A 95 12.70 4.53 18.34
C SER A 95 11.37 3.76 18.43
N VAL A 96 10.99 3.08 17.33
CA VAL A 96 9.74 2.30 17.21
C VAL A 96 10.00 1.07 16.34
N THR A 97 9.42 -0.06 16.69
CA THR A 97 9.49 -1.26 15.84
C THR A 97 8.53 -1.10 14.66
N VAL A 98 9.05 -1.18 13.44
CA VAL A 98 8.24 -1.17 12.21
C VAL A 98 8.27 -2.55 11.58
N GLN A 99 7.10 -3.15 11.41
CA GLN A 99 6.88 -4.34 10.60
C GLN A 99 6.33 -3.91 9.23
N THR A 100 6.97 -4.34 8.17
CA THR A 100 6.56 -3.96 6.80
C THR A 100 5.80 -5.09 6.14
N THR A 101 4.61 -4.80 5.62
CA THR A 101 3.78 -5.78 4.89
C THR A 101 3.61 -5.32 3.44
N CYS A 102 3.98 -6.19 2.50
CA CYS A 102 3.70 -5.95 1.09
C CYS A 102 2.22 -6.25 0.81
N LEU A 103 1.45 -5.23 0.47
CA LEU A 103 0.04 -5.34 0.06
C LEU A 103 -0.13 -4.88 -1.40
N ALA A 104 0.70 -5.38 -2.31
CA ALA A 104 0.55 -5.06 -3.73
C ALA A 104 -0.81 -5.52 -4.29
N ALA A 105 -1.35 -6.65 -3.78
CA ALA A 105 -2.69 -7.12 -4.10
C ALA A 105 -3.80 -6.36 -3.31
N HIS A 106 -3.78 -5.02 -3.30
CA HIS A 106 -4.74 -4.17 -2.59
C HIS A 106 -5.90 -3.73 -3.49
N ALA A 107 -5.63 -3.39 -4.71
CA ALA A 107 -6.62 -3.00 -5.72
C ALA A 107 -6.07 -3.25 -7.13
N ILE A 108 -6.96 -3.27 -8.11
CA ILE A 108 -6.56 -3.36 -9.51
C ILE A 108 -6.24 -1.94 -10.00
N PRO A 109 -5.00 -1.64 -10.42
CA PRO A 109 -4.65 -0.33 -10.91
C PRO A 109 -5.31 -0.03 -12.26
N PRO A 110 -5.50 1.26 -12.63
CA PRO A 110 -6.22 1.65 -13.84
C PRO A 110 -5.68 1.00 -15.12
N GLU A 111 -4.37 0.82 -15.23
CA GLU A 111 -3.71 0.19 -16.37
C GLU A 111 -4.02 -1.30 -16.56
N PHE A 112 -4.51 -1.96 -15.49
CA PHE A 112 -4.94 -3.36 -15.50
C PHE A 112 -6.46 -3.52 -15.37
N GLN A 113 -7.24 -2.46 -15.61
CA GLN A 113 -8.70 -2.52 -15.48
C GLN A 113 -9.27 -3.63 -16.38
N GLY A 114 -10.01 -4.56 -15.75
CA GLY A 114 -10.54 -5.76 -16.43
C GLY A 114 -9.52 -6.87 -16.69
N GLN A 115 -8.29 -6.75 -16.20
CA GLN A 115 -7.19 -7.71 -16.39
C GLN A 115 -6.59 -8.11 -15.02
N ALA A 116 -7.43 -8.49 -14.07
CA ALA A 116 -7.02 -8.81 -12.71
C ALA A 116 -5.95 -9.93 -12.66
N ASP A 117 -6.08 -10.97 -13.50
CA ASP A 117 -5.12 -12.06 -13.55
C ASP A 117 -3.74 -11.59 -14.01
N ALA A 118 -3.67 -10.74 -15.05
CA ALA A 118 -2.41 -10.17 -15.52
C ALA A 118 -1.74 -9.27 -14.46
N TYR A 119 -2.54 -8.58 -13.64
CA TYR A 119 -2.00 -7.83 -12.51
C TYR A 119 -1.46 -8.76 -11.42
N ILE A 120 -2.15 -9.84 -11.11
CA ILE A 120 -1.67 -10.85 -10.15
C ILE A 120 -0.41 -11.55 -10.66
N ASP A 121 -0.28 -11.76 -11.98
CA ASP A 121 0.98 -12.25 -12.57
C ASP A 121 2.13 -11.28 -12.27
N LEU A 122 1.95 -9.98 -12.48
CA LEU A 122 2.95 -8.96 -12.11
C LEU A 122 3.28 -8.98 -10.60
N VAL A 123 2.28 -9.12 -9.74
CA VAL A 123 2.49 -9.20 -8.28
C VAL A 123 3.33 -10.42 -7.92
N CYS A 124 3.00 -11.59 -8.46
CA CYS A 124 3.65 -12.87 -8.15
C CYS A 124 5.02 -13.02 -8.81
N GLU A 125 5.19 -12.54 -10.04
CA GLU A 125 6.41 -12.78 -10.81
C GLU A 125 7.48 -11.70 -10.59
N GLU A 126 7.07 -10.47 -10.27
CA GLU A 126 7.99 -9.34 -10.16
C GLU A 126 7.97 -8.65 -8.80
N ILE A 127 6.80 -8.23 -8.29
CA ILE A 127 6.74 -7.35 -7.10
C ILE A 127 7.18 -8.11 -5.84
N ILE A 128 6.51 -9.21 -5.50
CA ILE A 128 6.84 -10.00 -4.29
C ILE A 128 8.28 -10.51 -4.35
N PRO A 129 8.75 -11.16 -5.44
CA PRO A 129 10.14 -11.64 -5.52
C PRO A 129 11.18 -10.54 -5.35
N THR A 130 10.94 -9.34 -5.90
CA THR A 130 11.87 -8.22 -5.79
C THR A 130 11.93 -7.68 -4.37
N ILE A 131 10.78 -7.48 -3.72
CA ILE A 131 10.68 -7.00 -2.35
C ILE A 131 11.26 -8.01 -1.36
N ALA A 132 10.97 -9.29 -1.52
CA ALA A 132 11.46 -10.37 -0.69
C ALA A 132 13.00 -10.51 -0.77
N LYS A 133 13.55 -10.59 -1.99
CA LYS A 133 15.01 -10.68 -2.19
C LYS A 133 15.77 -9.47 -1.63
N ALA A 134 15.13 -8.32 -1.57
CA ALA A 134 15.71 -7.11 -0.98
C ALA A 134 15.53 -7.03 0.56
N GLY A 135 14.87 -8.00 1.20
CA GLY A 135 14.61 -8.01 2.64
C GLY A 135 13.72 -6.86 3.11
N LEU A 136 12.82 -6.39 2.24
CA LEU A 136 12.04 -5.17 2.48
C LEU A 136 10.67 -5.42 3.11
N ALA A 137 10.17 -6.64 3.10
CA ALA A 137 8.91 -7.00 3.74
C ALA A 137 9.11 -8.09 4.80
N ASP A 138 8.31 -8.05 5.85
CA ASP A 138 8.21 -9.07 6.90
C ASP A 138 7.03 -10.01 6.65
N ALA A 139 6.04 -9.56 5.85
CA ALA A 139 4.84 -10.31 5.51
C ALA A 139 4.26 -9.84 4.17
N VAL A 140 3.35 -10.63 3.63
CA VAL A 140 2.53 -10.32 2.45
C VAL A 140 1.06 -10.41 2.84
N ASP A 141 0.24 -9.50 2.29
CA ASP A 141 -1.20 -9.49 2.49
C ASP A 141 -1.94 -9.30 1.16
N GLY A 142 -3.24 -9.56 1.14
CA GLY A 142 -4.07 -9.43 -0.05
C GLY A 142 -5.51 -9.04 0.26
N PHE A 143 -6.12 -8.21 -0.57
CA PHE A 143 -7.49 -7.77 -0.41
C PHE A 143 -8.44 -8.68 -1.20
N CYS A 144 -8.93 -9.73 -0.51
CA CYS A 144 -9.84 -10.74 -1.07
C CYS A 144 -11.29 -10.29 -0.89
N GLU A 145 -11.81 -9.55 -1.86
CA GLU A 145 -13.16 -9.01 -1.85
C GLU A 145 -13.75 -8.99 -3.26
N GLY A 146 -15.09 -9.03 -3.37
CA GLY A 146 -15.79 -9.05 -4.66
C GLY A 146 -15.52 -7.84 -5.57
N ILE A 147 -14.98 -6.76 -5.02
CA ILE A 147 -14.59 -5.56 -5.76
C ILE A 147 -13.09 -5.51 -6.10
N ALA A 148 -12.30 -6.49 -5.66
CA ALA A 148 -10.85 -6.55 -5.88
C ALA A 148 -10.45 -7.92 -6.43
N PHE A 149 -9.99 -8.83 -5.59
CA PHE A 149 -9.42 -10.10 -6.02
C PHE A 149 -10.21 -11.30 -5.48
N SER A 150 -10.27 -12.35 -6.30
CA SER A 150 -10.87 -13.63 -5.95
C SER A 150 -9.97 -14.43 -5.00
N VAL A 151 -10.56 -15.44 -4.32
CA VAL A 151 -9.83 -16.38 -3.47
C VAL A 151 -8.66 -17.02 -4.22
N ALA A 152 -8.91 -17.54 -5.45
CA ALA A 152 -7.87 -18.19 -6.25
C ALA A 152 -6.69 -17.25 -6.61
N GLN A 153 -6.97 -15.96 -6.84
CA GLN A 153 -5.94 -14.97 -7.08
C GLN A 153 -5.11 -14.71 -5.82
N ILE A 154 -5.74 -14.59 -4.66
CA ILE A 154 -5.05 -14.37 -3.39
C ILE A 154 -4.28 -15.63 -2.95
N GLU A 155 -4.78 -16.84 -3.20
CA GLU A 155 -4.03 -18.08 -2.98
C GLU A 155 -2.69 -18.04 -3.75
N ARG A 156 -2.67 -17.63 -5.01
CA ARG A 156 -1.44 -17.47 -5.79
C ARG A 156 -0.46 -16.47 -5.17
N VAL A 157 -0.98 -15.37 -4.64
CA VAL A 157 -0.17 -14.35 -3.93
C VAL A 157 0.50 -14.94 -2.70
N PHE A 158 -0.25 -15.68 -1.88
CA PHE A 158 0.28 -16.31 -0.66
C PHE A 158 1.21 -17.48 -0.96
N ASP A 159 0.92 -18.31 -1.95
CA ASP A 159 1.83 -19.37 -2.40
C ASP A 159 3.18 -18.78 -2.85
N THR A 160 3.13 -17.64 -3.55
CA THR A 160 4.36 -16.92 -3.95
C THR A 160 5.10 -16.38 -2.72
N ALA A 161 4.39 -15.78 -1.76
CA ALA A 161 5.00 -15.27 -0.54
C ALA A 161 5.70 -16.37 0.27
N LEU A 162 5.03 -17.52 0.45
CA LEU A 162 5.57 -18.69 1.13
C LEU A 162 6.83 -19.25 0.45
N ALA A 163 6.93 -19.19 -0.88
CA ALA A 163 8.13 -19.60 -1.61
C ALA A 163 9.37 -18.70 -1.31
N PHE A 164 9.16 -17.54 -0.70
CA PHE A 164 10.19 -16.62 -0.23
C PHE A 164 10.25 -16.52 1.32
N ASP A 165 9.68 -17.50 2.02
CA ASP A 165 9.63 -17.53 3.50
C ASP A 165 8.93 -16.30 4.12
N LEU A 166 8.00 -15.67 3.40
CA LEU A 166 7.16 -14.59 3.91
C LEU A 166 5.79 -15.12 4.34
N PRO A 167 5.37 -14.90 5.60
CA PRO A 167 4.03 -15.20 6.06
C PRO A 167 2.98 -14.31 5.42
#